data_a973e7d957e3985763c9dd342e4db0d7
#
_entry.id   a973e7d957e3985763c9dd342e4db0d7
#
_cell.length_a   1.000
_cell.length_b   1.000
_cell.length_c   1.000
_cell.angle_alpha   90.00
_cell.angle_beta   90.00
_cell.angle_gamma   90.00
#
_symmetry.space_group_name_H-M   'P 1'
#
loop_
_entity.id
_entity.type
_entity.pdbx_description
1 polymer ?
#
loop_
_entity_poly.entity_id
_entity_poly.type
_entity_poly.pdbx_seq_one_letter_code
_entity_poly.pdbx_strand_id
1 'polypeptide(L)'
;MLSKVKVPLHDLMSSVLALEESALDTDQVENLIKFCPTKEEMELLKGYNGEKEKLGRCEQFLMELMKVPRVESKLRVFSFRIQFNSQVSDLRNSLSVVNSASEEIRNSVKLKRIMQTILSLGNALNQGTAKGSAIGFRLDSLLKLTETRARDKKMTLMHYLCKVLDDQLPDVLDFSKDVANLEPAAKMQLKFLAEEMQAINKGLEKVVQELSTSENDGPISETFCKKLKKFLGSAEADVRSLASLYSSVGRNVDQLILYFGEDPARCPFEQVVSTLLNFTRMFNKAHEENRKQLELEMKKTAESEKKKCESERILPTAIRTGNVK
;
A
#
# COMPACT_ATOMS: atom_id res chain seq x y z
N MET A 1 35.05 13.68 2.24
CA MET A 1 34.42 13.01 1.13
C MET A 1 35.03 11.64 0.87
N LEU A 2 36.27 11.57 0.39
CA LEU A 2 37.06 10.33 0.30
C LEU A 2 37.22 9.57 1.62
N SER A 3 37.08 10.25 2.76
CA SER A 3 37.11 9.64 4.11
C SER A 3 35.92 8.73 4.42
N LYS A 4 34.87 8.79 3.60
CA LYS A 4 33.69 7.87 3.74
C LYS A 4 33.86 6.59 2.92
N VAL A 5 34.73 6.59 1.91
CA VAL A 5 35.08 5.40 1.14
C VAL A 5 36.19 4.69 1.89
N LYS A 6 35.85 3.68 2.68
CA LYS A 6 36.80 2.95 3.54
C LYS A 6 37.72 1.98 2.77
N VAL A 7 37.55 1.89 1.45
CA VAL A 7 38.31 0.98 0.59
C VAL A 7 39.53 1.76 0.00
N PRO A 8 40.74 1.18 0.00
CA PRO A 8 41.88 1.77 -0.69
C PRO A 8 41.56 2.03 -2.17
N LEU A 9 42.07 3.13 -2.73
CA LEU A 9 41.72 3.58 -4.06
C LEU A 9 41.99 2.53 -5.16
N HIS A 10 43.04 1.74 -5.00
CA HIS A 10 43.37 0.65 -5.92
C HIS A 10 42.37 -0.50 -5.86
N ASP A 11 41.89 -0.84 -4.65
CA ASP A 11 40.91 -1.94 -4.45
C ASP A 11 39.51 -1.54 -4.88
N LEU A 12 39.20 -0.24 -4.83
CA LEU A 12 37.91 0.31 -5.22
C LEU A 12 37.54 -0.04 -6.67
N MET A 13 38.52 0.13 -7.60
CA MET A 13 38.29 -0.18 -9.02
C MET A 13 38.07 -1.67 -9.25
N SER A 14 38.83 -2.49 -8.56
CA SER A 14 38.67 -3.95 -8.61
C SER A 14 37.32 -4.36 -8.09
N SER A 15 36.86 -3.76 -6.98
CA SER A 15 35.52 -4.04 -6.40
C SER A 15 34.37 -3.59 -7.31
N VAL A 16 34.52 -2.43 -8.00
CA VAL A 16 33.52 -1.97 -8.98
C VAL A 16 33.43 -2.94 -10.17
N LEU A 17 34.59 -3.32 -10.73
CA LEU A 17 34.65 -4.26 -11.86
C LEU A 17 34.22 -5.69 -11.47
N ALA A 18 34.45 -6.06 -10.22
CA ALA A 18 34.01 -7.34 -9.68
C ALA A 18 32.55 -7.31 -9.16
N LEU A 19 31.86 -6.16 -9.18
CA LEU A 19 30.52 -6.00 -8.62
C LEU A 19 30.41 -6.59 -7.20
N GLU A 20 31.35 -6.24 -6.33
CA GLU A 20 31.43 -6.79 -4.96
C GLU A 20 30.57 -6.00 -3.99
N GLU A 21 29.39 -6.53 -3.69
CA GLU A 21 28.42 -5.93 -2.75
C GLU A 21 28.92 -5.94 -1.29
N SER A 22 29.86 -6.84 -0.97
CA SER A 22 30.52 -6.89 0.36
C SER A 22 31.50 -5.76 0.58
N ALA A 23 32.06 -5.20 -0.49
CA ALA A 23 33.05 -4.12 -0.44
C ALA A 23 32.43 -2.72 -0.55
N LEU A 24 31.32 -2.60 -1.30
CA LEU A 24 30.66 -1.32 -1.59
C LEU A 24 29.14 -1.45 -1.37
N ASP A 25 28.64 -0.69 -0.42
CA ASP A 25 27.20 -0.56 -0.20
C ASP A 25 26.55 0.44 -1.18
N THR A 26 25.21 0.51 -1.16
CA THR A 26 24.43 1.40 -2.03
C THR A 26 24.83 2.86 -1.89
N ASP A 27 25.01 3.34 -0.64
CA ASP A 27 25.34 4.74 -0.37
C ASP A 27 26.73 5.09 -0.90
N GLN A 28 27.69 4.16 -0.80
CA GLN A 28 29.04 4.32 -1.31
C GLN A 28 29.03 4.37 -2.84
N VAL A 29 28.28 3.48 -3.50
CA VAL A 29 28.15 3.47 -4.97
C VAL A 29 27.46 4.74 -5.47
N GLU A 30 26.40 5.20 -4.81
CA GLU A 30 25.75 6.47 -5.17
C GLU A 30 26.64 7.69 -4.98
N ASN A 31 27.47 7.69 -3.93
CA ASN A 31 28.46 8.74 -3.76
C ASN A 31 29.51 8.69 -4.87
N LEU A 32 29.99 7.50 -5.28
CA LEU A 32 30.91 7.37 -6.40
C LEU A 32 30.31 7.90 -7.70
N ILE A 33 29.01 7.63 -7.96
CA ILE A 33 28.31 8.17 -9.14
C ILE A 33 28.31 9.70 -9.13
N LYS A 34 28.04 10.32 -7.97
CA LYS A 34 28.03 11.79 -7.83
C LYS A 34 29.42 12.43 -8.05
N PHE A 35 30.46 11.65 -7.85
CA PHE A 35 31.87 12.10 -8.00
C PHE A 35 32.58 11.59 -9.25
N CYS A 36 31.80 10.99 -10.16
CA CYS A 36 32.34 10.70 -11.48
C CYS A 36 32.79 12.00 -12.17
N PRO A 37 33.96 12.02 -12.82
CA PRO A 37 34.44 13.21 -13.50
C PRO A 37 33.54 13.62 -14.65
N THR A 38 33.33 14.93 -14.79
CA THR A 38 32.67 15.52 -15.95
C THR A 38 33.57 15.36 -17.20
N LYS A 39 33.00 15.58 -18.38
CA LYS A 39 33.76 15.50 -19.64
C LYS A 39 34.90 16.48 -19.65
N GLU A 40 34.69 17.70 -19.15
CA GLU A 40 35.70 18.76 -19.06
C GLU A 40 36.82 18.38 -18.10
N GLU A 41 36.48 17.84 -16.92
CA GLU A 41 37.48 17.35 -15.95
C GLU A 41 38.28 16.17 -16.53
N MET A 42 37.65 15.27 -17.28
CA MET A 42 38.33 14.17 -17.96
C MET A 42 39.33 14.68 -19.02
N GLU A 43 38.96 15.70 -19.80
CA GLU A 43 39.87 16.29 -20.81
C GLU A 43 41.05 16.99 -20.15
N LEU A 44 40.82 17.76 -19.09
CA LEU A 44 41.91 18.42 -18.33
C LEU A 44 42.86 17.40 -17.71
N LEU A 45 42.35 16.33 -17.10
CA LEU A 45 43.16 15.29 -16.47
C LEU A 45 43.93 14.45 -17.51
N LYS A 46 43.35 14.19 -18.69
CA LYS A 46 44.06 13.52 -19.81
C LYS A 46 45.20 14.37 -20.38
N GLY A 47 45.04 15.70 -20.40
CA GLY A 47 46.06 16.64 -20.87
C GLY A 47 47.17 16.91 -19.85
N TYR A 48 47.06 16.41 -18.62
CA TYR A 48 48.06 16.63 -17.59
C TYR A 48 49.30 15.76 -17.82
N ASN A 49 50.44 16.42 -18.07
CA ASN A 49 51.72 15.77 -18.35
C ASN A 49 52.72 15.82 -17.16
N GLY A 50 52.25 16.26 -15.98
CA GLY A 50 53.08 16.34 -14.77
C GLY A 50 53.14 15.03 -13.99
N GLU A 51 53.89 15.05 -12.88
CA GLU A 51 53.97 13.91 -11.95
C GLU A 51 52.63 13.74 -11.20
N LYS A 52 52.12 12.52 -11.14
CA LYS A 52 50.84 12.23 -10.49
C LYS A 52 50.84 12.57 -9.00
N GLU A 53 52.00 12.47 -8.36
CA GLU A 53 52.20 12.75 -6.93
C GLU A 53 52.02 14.24 -6.59
N LYS A 54 52.11 15.12 -7.58
CA LYS A 54 51.89 16.56 -7.44
C LYS A 54 50.44 16.96 -7.54
N LEU A 55 49.56 16.05 -7.98
CA LEU A 55 48.10 16.24 -8.00
C LEU A 55 47.50 16.14 -6.60
N GLY A 56 46.45 16.87 -6.37
CA GLY A 56 45.64 16.73 -5.16
C GLY A 56 44.95 15.34 -5.07
N ARG A 57 44.53 14.95 -3.87
CA ARG A 57 43.90 13.63 -3.66
C ARG A 57 42.64 13.43 -4.50
N CYS A 58 41.91 14.51 -4.79
CA CYS A 58 40.71 14.44 -5.62
C CYS A 58 41.06 14.13 -7.08
N GLU A 59 42.04 14.80 -7.63
CA GLU A 59 42.50 14.60 -9.00
C GLU A 59 43.11 13.20 -9.18
N GLN A 60 43.91 12.73 -8.23
CA GLN A 60 44.42 11.35 -8.22
C GLN A 60 43.25 10.33 -8.21
N PHE A 61 42.21 10.58 -7.41
CA PHE A 61 41.02 9.76 -7.36
C PHE A 61 40.28 9.73 -8.71
N LEU A 62 40.07 10.90 -9.33
CA LEU A 62 39.45 10.99 -10.65
C LEU A 62 40.23 10.26 -11.73
N MET A 63 41.57 10.38 -11.68
CA MET A 63 42.46 9.65 -12.61
C MET A 63 42.35 8.12 -12.45
N GLU A 64 42.19 7.63 -11.23
CA GLU A 64 41.94 6.18 -11.01
C GLU A 64 40.58 5.75 -11.54
N LEU A 65 39.51 6.54 -11.29
CA LEU A 65 38.21 6.29 -11.87
C LEU A 65 38.21 6.22 -13.39
N MET A 66 38.98 7.12 -14.02
CA MET A 66 39.09 7.19 -15.50
C MET A 66 39.77 5.97 -16.14
N LYS A 67 40.46 5.13 -15.36
CA LYS A 67 41.03 3.86 -15.87
C LYS A 67 39.91 2.83 -16.21
N VAL A 68 38.73 2.98 -15.62
CA VAL A 68 37.59 2.11 -15.90
C VAL A 68 36.80 2.71 -17.04
N PRO A 69 36.66 2.04 -18.18
CA PRO A 69 35.87 2.51 -19.30
C PRO A 69 34.40 2.71 -18.85
N ARG A 70 33.81 3.87 -19.15
CA ARG A 70 32.43 4.22 -18.81
C ARG A 70 32.08 3.95 -17.33
N VAL A 71 32.99 4.34 -16.43
CA VAL A 71 32.86 4.08 -14.98
C VAL A 71 31.49 4.48 -14.42
N GLU A 72 30.97 5.64 -14.82
CA GLU A 72 29.66 6.11 -14.37
C GLU A 72 28.53 5.12 -14.75
N SER A 73 28.53 4.63 -15.99
CA SER A 73 27.53 3.65 -16.46
C SER A 73 27.64 2.34 -15.67
N LYS A 74 28.86 1.85 -15.46
CA LYS A 74 29.13 0.65 -14.65
C LYS A 74 28.69 0.81 -13.19
N LEU A 75 28.94 1.96 -12.59
CA LEU A 75 28.47 2.27 -11.23
C LEU A 75 26.93 2.32 -11.15
N ARG A 76 26.26 2.91 -12.14
CA ARG A 76 24.78 2.93 -12.22
C ARG A 76 24.19 1.52 -12.34
N VAL A 77 24.82 0.68 -13.15
CA VAL A 77 24.45 -0.74 -13.27
C VAL A 77 24.70 -1.49 -11.96
N PHE A 78 25.79 -1.18 -11.27
CA PHE A 78 26.10 -1.77 -9.97
C PHE A 78 25.07 -1.34 -8.90
N SER A 79 24.73 -0.07 -8.80
CA SER A 79 23.69 0.43 -7.91
C SER A 79 22.34 -0.27 -8.18
N PHE A 80 21.95 -0.36 -9.46
CA PHE A 80 20.72 -1.08 -9.82
C PHE A 80 20.75 -2.55 -9.40
N ARG A 81 21.88 -3.25 -9.61
CA ARG A 81 22.01 -4.65 -9.22
C ARG A 81 21.88 -4.85 -7.71
N ILE A 82 22.47 -3.98 -6.89
CA ILE A 82 22.38 -4.05 -5.42
C ILE A 82 20.90 -3.90 -4.98
N GLN A 83 20.18 -2.96 -5.58
CA GLN A 83 18.80 -2.62 -5.20
C GLN A 83 17.75 -3.54 -5.83
N PHE A 84 18.10 -4.28 -6.89
CA PHE A 84 17.17 -5.04 -7.73
C PHE A 84 16.26 -5.98 -6.95
N ASN A 85 16.83 -6.82 -6.08
CA ASN A 85 16.05 -7.80 -5.33
C ASN A 85 15.05 -7.14 -4.38
N SER A 86 15.44 -6.06 -3.71
CA SER A 86 14.54 -5.30 -2.84
C SER A 86 13.43 -4.65 -3.66
N GLN A 87 13.76 -3.93 -4.73
CA GLN A 87 12.78 -3.27 -5.60
C GLN A 87 11.75 -4.26 -6.17
N VAL A 88 12.20 -5.42 -6.66
CA VAL A 88 11.30 -6.47 -7.19
C VAL A 88 10.42 -7.04 -6.08
N SER A 89 10.98 -7.29 -4.89
CA SER A 89 10.21 -7.82 -3.76
C SER A 89 9.19 -6.82 -3.25
N ASP A 90 9.56 -5.56 -3.10
CA ASP A 90 8.68 -4.49 -2.60
C ASP A 90 7.52 -4.23 -3.56
N LEU A 91 7.79 -4.16 -4.86
CA LEU A 91 6.75 -4.01 -5.88
C LEU A 91 5.83 -5.24 -5.93
N ARG A 92 6.38 -6.45 -5.82
CA ARG A 92 5.60 -7.70 -5.77
C ARG A 92 4.66 -7.73 -4.57
N ASN A 93 5.15 -7.31 -3.40
CA ASN A 93 4.35 -7.23 -2.18
C ASN A 93 3.23 -6.20 -2.32
N SER A 94 3.53 -5.01 -2.86
CA SER A 94 2.53 -3.97 -3.10
C SER A 94 1.45 -4.41 -4.08
N LEU A 95 1.84 -5.06 -5.17
CA LEU A 95 0.90 -5.64 -6.14
C LEU A 95 0.04 -6.75 -5.51
N SER A 96 0.62 -7.60 -4.66
CA SER A 96 -0.11 -8.64 -3.95
C SER A 96 -1.16 -8.06 -3.01
N VAL A 97 -0.86 -6.99 -2.29
CA VAL A 97 -1.83 -6.27 -1.42
C VAL A 97 -3.00 -5.73 -2.23
N VAL A 98 -2.74 -5.07 -3.37
CA VAL A 98 -3.79 -4.54 -4.27
C VAL A 98 -4.65 -5.67 -4.82
N ASN A 99 -4.03 -6.78 -5.23
CA ASN A 99 -4.73 -7.95 -5.74
C ASN A 99 -5.63 -8.57 -4.68
N SER A 100 -5.08 -8.84 -3.48
CA SER A 100 -5.84 -9.43 -2.37
C SER A 100 -7.02 -8.56 -1.97
N ALA A 101 -6.82 -7.24 -1.82
CA ALA A 101 -7.91 -6.32 -1.52
C ALA A 101 -9.02 -6.36 -2.59
N SER A 102 -8.65 -6.40 -3.87
CA SER A 102 -9.61 -6.47 -4.98
C SER A 102 -10.43 -7.77 -4.94
N GLU A 103 -9.79 -8.89 -4.65
CA GLU A 103 -10.45 -10.20 -4.52
C GLU A 103 -11.32 -10.29 -3.27
N GLU A 104 -10.82 -9.86 -2.12
CA GLU A 104 -11.55 -9.84 -0.85
C GLU A 104 -12.85 -9.03 -0.95
N ILE A 105 -12.79 -7.83 -1.53
CA ILE A 105 -13.96 -6.96 -1.70
C ILE A 105 -15.01 -7.65 -2.61
N ARG A 106 -14.59 -8.21 -3.74
CA ARG A 106 -15.52 -8.87 -4.69
C ARG A 106 -16.13 -10.15 -4.15
N ASN A 107 -15.38 -10.89 -3.31
CA ASN A 107 -15.77 -12.20 -2.81
C ASN A 107 -16.49 -12.14 -1.45
N SER A 108 -16.46 -11.00 -0.74
CA SER A 108 -17.15 -10.89 0.55
C SER A 108 -18.67 -10.99 0.41
N VAL A 109 -19.19 -12.12 0.81
CA VAL A 109 -20.63 -12.37 0.87
C VAL A 109 -21.30 -11.46 1.90
N LYS A 110 -20.60 -11.17 3.02
CA LYS A 110 -21.10 -10.30 4.08
C LYS A 110 -21.25 -8.86 3.57
N LEU A 111 -20.23 -8.30 2.89
CA LEU A 111 -20.32 -6.97 2.29
C LEU A 111 -21.46 -6.89 1.28
N LYS A 112 -21.62 -7.90 0.42
CA LYS A 112 -22.72 -7.96 -0.54
C LYS A 112 -24.08 -7.94 0.14
N ARG A 113 -24.28 -8.69 1.25
CA ARG A 113 -25.53 -8.68 2.02
C ARG A 113 -25.81 -7.32 2.64
N ILE A 114 -24.78 -6.67 3.19
CA ILE A 114 -24.90 -5.30 3.71
C ILE A 114 -25.36 -4.34 2.60
N MET A 115 -24.75 -4.40 1.41
CA MET A 115 -25.17 -3.57 0.26
C MET A 115 -26.63 -3.83 -0.15
N GLN A 116 -27.07 -5.08 -0.14
CA GLN A 116 -28.45 -5.45 -0.42
C GLN A 116 -29.41 -4.88 0.64
N THR A 117 -29.04 -4.93 1.92
CA THR A 117 -29.84 -4.34 3.01
C THR A 117 -29.92 -2.81 2.86
N ILE A 118 -28.82 -2.15 2.50
CA ILE A 118 -28.79 -0.69 2.23
C ILE A 118 -29.76 -0.35 1.10
N LEU A 119 -29.75 -1.12 0.00
CA LEU A 119 -30.65 -0.89 -1.13
C LEU A 119 -32.12 -1.06 -0.72
N SER A 120 -32.43 -2.13 0.01
CA SER A 120 -33.79 -2.41 0.51
C SER A 120 -34.27 -1.30 1.44
N LEU A 121 -33.41 -0.84 2.35
CA LEU A 121 -33.71 0.24 3.28
C LEU A 121 -33.92 1.57 2.55
N GLY A 122 -33.06 1.88 1.56
CA GLY A 122 -33.21 3.06 0.70
C GLY A 122 -34.53 3.05 -0.08
N ASN A 123 -34.91 1.91 -0.64
CA ASN A 123 -36.16 1.77 -1.35
C ASN A 123 -37.38 1.93 -0.42
N ALA A 124 -37.34 1.37 0.80
CA ALA A 124 -38.38 1.54 1.79
C ALA A 124 -38.57 3.01 2.20
N LEU A 125 -37.45 3.74 2.43
CA LEU A 125 -37.50 5.16 2.78
C LEU A 125 -37.97 6.05 1.63
N ASN A 126 -37.75 5.65 0.37
CA ASN A 126 -38.15 6.38 -0.81
C ASN A 126 -39.45 5.87 -1.46
N GLN A 127 -40.17 4.99 -0.76
CA GLN A 127 -41.41 4.41 -1.27
C GLN A 127 -42.41 5.50 -1.65
N GLY A 128 -43.04 5.37 -2.83
CA GLY A 128 -43.97 6.36 -3.37
C GLY A 128 -43.33 7.63 -3.96
N THR A 129 -42.01 7.71 -4.03
CA THR A 129 -41.28 8.78 -4.70
C THR A 129 -40.61 8.30 -6.00
N ALA A 130 -40.20 9.24 -6.85
CA ALA A 130 -39.43 8.93 -8.07
C ALA A 130 -38.09 8.23 -7.81
N LYS A 131 -37.61 8.20 -6.56
CA LYS A 131 -36.38 7.54 -6.13
C LYS A 131 -36.62 6.15 -5.54
N GLY A 132 -37.88 5.72 -5.39
CA GLY A 132 -38.24 4.40 -4.94
C GLY A 132 -38.04 3.34 -6.03
N SER A 133 -38.02 2.04 -5.64
CA SER A 133 -37.81 0.91 -6.56
C SER A 133 -36.49 0.95 -7.32
N ALA A 134 -35.44 1.54 -6.74
CA ALA A 134 -34.09 1.55 -7.30
C ALA A 134 -33.54 0.13 -7.40
N ILE A 135 -32.87 -0.18 -8.50
CA ILE A 135 -32.18 -1.47 -8.73
C ILE A 135 -30.75 -1.49 -8.19
N GLY A 136 -30.21 -0.31 -7.81
CA GLY A 136 -28.86 -0.13 -7.28
C GLY A 136 -28.67 1.30 -6.81
N PHE A 137 -27.48 1.57 -6.29
CA PHE A 137 -27.05 2.90 -5.85
C PHE A 137 -25.55 3.09 -6.17
N ARG A 138 -25.14 4.33 -6.25
CA ARG A 138 -23.74 4.69 -6.50
C ARG A 138 -22.89 4.43 -5.25
N LEU A 139 -21.64 4.02 -5.44
CA LEU A 139 -20.73 3.67 -4.36
C LEU A 139 -20.53 4.84 -3.36
N ASP A 140 -20.47 6.09 -3.85
CA ASP A 140 -20.35 7.29 -3.00
C ASP A 140 -21.53 7.50 -2.04
N SER A 141 -22.69 6.90 -2.33
CA SER A 141 -23.89 6.97 -1.48
C SER A 141 -23.69 6.28 -0.13
N LEU A 142 -22.75 5.36 0.00
CA LEU A 142 -22.40 4.71 1.27
C LEU A 142 -21.98 5.74 2.33
N LEU A 143 -21.26 6.79 1.93
CA LEU A 143 -20.79 7.82 2.84
C LEU A 143 -21.93 8.72 3.36
N LYS A 144 -23.04 8.81 2.62
CA LYS A 144 -24.21 9.63 2.96
C LYS A 144 -25.10 9.01 4.05
N LEU A 145 -24.87 7.74 4.39
CA LEU A 145 -25.65 7.04 5.44
C LEU A 145 -25.50 7.69 6.84
N THR A 146 -24.39 8.40 7.08
CA THR A 146 -24.17 9.15 8.33
C THR A 146 -24.75 10.55 8.30
N GLU A 147 -25.09 11.08 7.13
CA GLU A 147 -25.69 12.42 6.97
C GLU A 147 -27.19 12.38 7.20
N THR A 148 -27.85 11.29 6.80
CA THR A 148 -29.31 11.10 6.96
C THR A 148 -29.61 10.77 8.43
N ARG A 149 -30.40 11.64 9.10
CA ARG A 149 -30.73 11.53 10.52
C ARG A 149 -32.21 11.26 10.74
N ALA A 150 -32.53 10.53 11.80
CA ALA A 150 -33.90 10.40 12.31
C ALA A 150 -34.47 11.77 12.76
N ARG A 151 -35.76 11.87 12.90
CA ARG A 151 -36.46 13.11 13.32
C ARG A 151 -35.96 13.66 14.65
N ASP A 152 -35.59 12.80 15.59
CA ASP A 152 -35.03 13.15 16.91
C ASP A 152 -33.55 13.56 16.86
N LYS A 153 -32.92 13.52 15.69
CA LYS A 153 -31.50 13.82 15.40
C LYS A 153 -30.47 12.98 16.19
N LYS A 154 -30.91 11.99 16.96
CA LYS A 154 -30.02 11.15 17.81
C LYS A 154 -29.39 10.00 17.04
N MET A 155 -30.09 9.51 16.01
CA MET A 155 -29.68 8.33 15.24
C MET A 155 -29.53 8.68 13.78
N THR A 156 -28.44 8.21 13.15
CA THR A 156 -28.24 8.30 11.69
C THR A 156 -28.78 7.03 11.01
N LEU A 157 -28.92 7.07 9.68
CA LEU A 157 -29.30 5.90 8.89
C LEU A 157 -28.29 4.77 9.04
N MET A 158 -27.01 5.08 9.24
CA MET A 158 -25.95 4.10 9.53
C MET A 158 -26.21 3.35 10.84
N HIS A 159 -26.60 4.05 11.92
CA HIS A 159 -26.95 3.42 13.19
C HIS A 159 -28.17 2.50 13.05
N TYR A 160 -29.18 2.95 12.28
CA TYR A 160 -30.37 2.14 12.01
C TYR A 160 -30.04 0.89 11.20
N LEU A 161 -29.20 1.03 10.16
CA LEU A 161 -28.68 -0.11 9.39
C LEU A 161 -28.00 -1.14 10.31
N CYS A 162 -27.11 -0.69 11.19
CA CYS A 162 -26.42 -1.58 12.13
C CYS A 162 -27.40 -2.32 13.06
N LYS A 163 -28.47 -1.65 13.54
CA LYS A 163 -29.52 -2.29 14.36
C LYS A 163 -30.27 -3.35 13.57
N VAL A 164 -30.71 -3.05 12.35
CA VAL A 164 -31.39 -4.00 11.50
C VAL A 164 -30.54 -5.22 11.20
N LEU A 165 -29.23 -5.02 10.96
CA LEU A 165 -28.31 -6.11 10.71
C LEU A 165 -28.03 -6.94 11.97
N ASP A 166 -27.94 -6.30 13.14
CA ASP A 166 -27.78 -6.99 14.43
C ASP A 166 -28.96 -7.91 14.73
N ASP A 167 -30.17 -7.43 14.47
CA ASP A 167 -31.40 -8.18 14.68
C ASP A 167 -31.65 -9.32 13.67
N GLN A 168 -31.33 -9.10 12.38
CA GLN A 168 -31.72 -10.00 11.29
C GLN A 168 -30.56 -10.82 10.73
N LEU A 169 -29.34 -10.29 10.74
CA LEU A 169 -28.15 -10.85 10.08
C LEU A 169 -26.89 -10.61 10.92
N PRO A 170 -26.82 -11.06 12.17
CA PRO A 170 -25.68 -10.76 13.06
C PRO A 170 -24.33 -11.23 12.50
N ASP A 171 -24.33 -12.27 11.67
CA ASP A 171 -23.12 -12.82 11.05
C ASP A 171 -22.40 -11.86 10.09
N VAL A 172 -23.09 -10.79 9.60
CA VAL A 172 -22.45 -9.85 8.68
C VAL A 172 -21.75 -8.69 9.38
N LEU A 173 -21.93 -8.52 10.69
CA LEU A 173 -21.42 -7.38 11.44
C LEU A 173 -19.87 -7.36 11.49
N ASP A 174 -19.23 -8.50 11.35
CA ASP A 174 -17.77 -8.63 11.32
C ASP A 174 -17.17 -8.66 9.91
N PHE A 175 -17.90 -8.15 8.89
CA PHE A 175 -17.46 -8.15 7.49
C PHE A 175 -16.09 -7.49 7.27
N SER A 176 -15.68 -6.61 8.19
CA SER A 176 -14.36 -5.98 8.15
C SER A 176 -13.21 -7.01 8.18
N LYS A 177 -13.45 -8.21 8.71
CA LYS A 177 -12.48 -9.31 8.67
C LYS A 177 -12.32 -9.91 7.28
N ASP A 178 -13.38 -9.86 6.45
CA ASP A 178 -13.34 -10.37 5.08
C ASP A 178 -12.54 -9.47 4.13
N VAL A 179 -12.29 -8.22 4.53
CA VAL A 179 -11.60 -7.18 3.74
C VAL A 179 -10.36 -6.64 4.47
N ALA A 180 -9.55 -7.55 5.01
CA ALA A 180 -8.40 -7.21 5.84
C ALA A 180 -7.33 -6.38 5.09
N ASN A 181 -7.17 -6.61 3.79
CA ASN A 181 -6.23 -5.88 2.94
C ASN A 181 -6.75 -4.51 2.47
N LEU A 182 -7.97 -4.10 2.83
CA LEU A 182 -8.55 -2.81 2.45
C LEU A 182 -7.74 -1.62 2.97
N GLU A 183 -7.31 -1.66 4.23
CA GLU A 183 -6.53 -0.57 4.82
C GLU A 183 -5.10 -0.46 4.27
N PRO A 184 -4.31 -1.54 4.12
CA PRO A 184 -3.05 -1.49 3.39
C PRO A 184 -3.21 -1.02 1.95
N ALA A 185 -4.21 -1.51 1.21
CA ALA A 185 -4.47 -1.13 -0.17
C ALA A 185 -4.82 0.36 -0.33
N ALA A 186 -5.51 0.96 0.65
CA ALA A 186 -5.83 2.38 0.63
C ALA A 186 -4.61 3.31 0.71
N LYS A 187 -3.44 2.79 1.09
CA LYS A 187 -2.16 3.51 1.11
C LYS A 187 -1.39 3.37 -0.20
N MET A 188 -1.80 2.47 -1.09
CA MET A 188 -1.16 2.23 -2.37
C MET A 188 -1.69 3.20 -3.43
N GLN A 189 -0.81 3.64 -4.32
CA GLN A 189 -1.16 4.43 -5.49
C GLN A 189 -0.69 3.68 -6.74
N LEU A 190 -1.62 3.31 -7.60
CA LEU A 190 -1.31 2.53 -8.80
C LEU A 190 -0.32 3.23 -9.73
N LYS A 191 -0.35 4.56 -9.75
CA LYS A 191 0.62 5.36 -10.51
C LYS A 191 2.06 5.10 -10.05
N PHE A 192 2.32 5.03 -8.75
CA PHE A 192 3.66 4.75 -8.24
C PHE A 192 4.10 3.32 -8.57
N LEU A 193 3.18 2.35 -8.48
CA LEU A 193 3.50 0.98 -8.89
C LEU A 193 3.85 0.88 -10.37
N ALA A 194 3.19 1.67 -11.23
CA ALA A 194 3.52 1.78 -12.65
C ALA A 194 4.91 2.41 -12.87
N GLU A 195 5.24 3.48 -12.13
CA GLU A 195 6.53 4.14 -12.20
C GLU A 195 7.66 3.23 -11.71
N GLU A 196 7.46 2.46 -10.63
CA GLU A 196 8.41 1.46 -10.13
C GLU A 196 8.62 0.34 -11.14
N MET A 197 7.56 -0.21 -11.73
CA MET A 197 7.67 -1.23 -12.79
C MET A 197 8.46 -0.70 -13.99
N GLN A 198 8.20 0.54 -14.40
CA GLN A 198 8.93 1.18 -15.49
C GLN A 198 10.41 1.41 -15.14
N ALA A 199 10.71 1.79 -13.88
CA ALA A 199 12.07 2.00 -13.41
C ALA A 199 12.88 0.70 -13.43
N ILE A 200 12.28 -0.42 -12.98
CA ILE A 200 12.90 -1.75 -13.01
C ILE A 200 13.20 -2.17 -14.46
N ASN A 201 12.24 -2.02 -15.38
CA ASN A 201 12.43 -2.35 -16.79
C ASN A 201 13.56 -1.52 -17.42
N LYS A 202 13.52 -0.19 -17.23
CA LYS A 202 14.59 0.71 -17.73
C LYS A 202 15.96 0.41 -17.11
N GLY A 203 15.97 0.00 -15.84
CA GLY A 203 17.19 -0.43 -15.17
C GLY A 203 17.79 -1.66 -15.84
N LEU A 204 16.95 -2.68 -16.10
CA LEU A 204 17.36 -3.91 -16.77
C LEU A 204 17.86 -3.63 -18.20
N GLU A 205 17.16 -2.78 -18.97
CA GLU A 205 17.59 -2.35 -20.31
C GLU A 205 19.02 -1.72 -20.28
N LYS A 206 19.28 -0.86 -19.30
CA LYS A 206 20.62 -0.26 -19.12
C LYS A 206 21.69 -1.30 -18.79
N VAL A 207 21.33 -2.33 -18.01
CA VAL A 207 22.23 -3.45 -17.72
C VAL A 207 22.60 -4.21 -18.99
N VAL A 208 21.62 -4.52 -19.84
CA VAL A 208 21.82 -5.21 -21.13
C VAL A 208 22.69 -4.34 -22.05
N GLN A 209 22.41 -3.05 -22.13
CA GLN A 209 23.18 -2.11 -22.96
C GLN A 209 24.63 -2.00 -22.49
N GLU A 210 24.87 -1.86 -21.18
CA GLU A 210 26.24 -1.76 -20.66
C GLU A 210 27.01 -3.07 -20.81
N LEU A 211 26.36 -4.22 -20.65
CA LEU A 211 26.96 -5.52 -20.91
C LEU A 211 27.47 -5.62 -22.35
N SER A 212 26.59 -5.34 -23.33
CA SER A 212 26.93 -5.37 -24.76
C SER A 212 28.11 -4.45 -25.10
N THR A 213 28.14 -3.26 -24.47
CA THR A 213 29.23 -2.30 -24.69
C THR A 213 30.52 -2.75 -23.99
N SER A 214 30.43 -3.32 -22.78
CA SER A 214 31.58 -3.76 -21.98
C SER A 214 32.28 -4.98 -22.56
N GLU A 215 31.63 -5.78 -23.40
CA GLU A 215 32.26 -6.90 -24.13
C GLU A 215 33.40 -6.41 -25.06
N ASN A 216 33.36 -5.15 -25.49
CA ASN A 216 34.38 -4.54 -26.33
C ASN A 216 35.54 -3.86 -25.55
N ASP A 217 35.46 -3.81 -24.20
CA ASP A 217 36.51 -3.17 -23.36
C ASP A 217 37.77 -4.04 -23.19
N GLY A 218 37.72 -5.30 -23.64
CA GLY A 218 38.82 -6.23 -23.46
C GLY A 218 38.95 -6.79 -22.04
N PRO A 219 40.16 -7.24 -21.64
CA PRO A 219 40.37 -7.98 -20.37
C PRO A 219 39.94 -7.24 -19.11
N ILE A 220 39.98 -5.90 -19.14
CA ILE A 220 39.66 -5.07 -17.97
C ILE A 220 38.19 -5.25 -17.51
N SER A 221 37.27 -5.53 -18.43
CA SER A 221 35.85 -5.71 -18.13
C SER A 221 35.38 -7.18 -18.14
N GLU A 222 36.29 -8.14 -18.28
CA GLU A 222 35.91 -9.58 -18.37
C GLU A 222 35.15 -10.08 -17.15
N THR A 223 35.66 -9.78 -15.95
CA THR A 223 34.98 -10.17 -14.68
C THR A 223 33.64 -9.50 -14.52
N PHE A 224 33.54 -8.21 -14.89
CA PHE A 224 32.32 -7.44 -14.89
C PHE A 224 31.27 -8.09 -15.81
N CYS A 225 31.63 -8.37 -17.05
CA CYS A 225 30.73 -9.01 -18.01
C CYS A 225 30.25 -10.39 -17.54
N LYS A 226 31.16 -11.21 -17.00
CA LYS A 226 30.81 -12.54 -16.48
C LYS A 226 29.78 -12.48 -15.36
N LYS A 227 29.99 -11.59 -14.38
CA LYS A 227 29.05 -11.42 -13.26
C LYS A 227 27.73 -10.80 -13.71
N LEU A 228 27.77 -9.87 -14.67
CA LEU A 228 26.57 -9.23 -15.19
C LEU A 228 25.71 -10.20 -16.02
N LYS A 229 26.33 -11.08 -16.82
CA LYS A 229 25.62 -12.16 -17.53
C LYS A 229 24.92 -13.10 -16.57
N LYS A 230 25.58 -13.48 -15.46
CA LYS A 230 24.95 -14.31 -14.41
C LYS A 230 23.75 -13.61 -13.77
N PHE A 231 23.86 -12.33 -13.46
CA PHE A 231 22.77 -11.52 -12.93
C PHE A 231 21.58 -11.44 -13.89
N LEU A 232 21.84 -11.12 -15.16
CA LEU A 232 20.78 -11.02 -16.19
C LEU A 232 19.99 -12.32 -16.34
N GLY A 233 20.67 -13.48 -16.28
CA GLY A 233 19.99 -14.78 -16.41
C GLY A 233 18.90 -15.02 -15.37
N SER A 234 19.04 -14.49 -14.14
CA SER A 234 17.98 -14.54 -13.12
C SER A 234 17.04 -13.35 -13.21
N ALA A 235 17.57 -12.13 -13.38
CA ALA A 235 16.79 -10.90 -13.35
C ALA A 235 15.72 -10.81 -14.44
N GLU A 236 16.01 -11.31 -15.64
CA GLU A 236 15.03 -11.36 -16.73
C GLU A 236 13.82 -12.23 -16.41
N ALA A 237 14.02 -13.37 -15.75
CA ALA A 237 12.93 -14.23 -15.31
C ALA A 237 12.06 -13.56 -14.24
N ASP A 238 12.71 -12.90 -13.26
CA ASP A 238 12.02 -12.18 -12.20
C ASP A 238 11.20 -11.00 -12.73
N VAL A 239 11.77 -10.21 -13.64
CA VAL A 239 11.07 -9.08 -14.26
C VAL A 239 9.91 -9.55 -15.13
N ARG A 240 10.07 -10.66 -15.87
CA ARG A 240 8.98 -11.25 -16.65
C ARG A 240 7.83 -11.73 -15.77
N SER A 241 8.14 -12.41 -14.65
CA SER A 241 7.17 -12.83 -13.65
C SER A 241 6.44 -11.63 -13.03
N LEU A 242 7.20 -10.58 -12.68
CA LEU A 242 6.65 -9.36 -12.12
C LEU A 242 5.72 -8.62 -13.11
N ALA A 243 6.10 -8.54 -14.38
CA ALA A 243 5.27 -7.94 -15.43
C ALA A 243 3.96 -8.71 -15.65
N SER A 244 4.00 -10.03 -15.56
CA SER A 244 2.80 -10.88 -15.62
C SER A 244 1.87 -10.61 -14.44
N LEU A 245 2.43 -10.53 -13.22
CA LEU A 245 1.68 -10.17 -12.02
C LEU A 245 1.07 -8.77 -12.13
N TYR A 246 1.84 -7.77 -12.56
CA TYR A 246 1.38 -6.40 -12.76
C TYR A 246 0.17 -6.35 -13.71
N SER A 247 0.26 -7.04 -14.84
CA SER A 247 -0.84 -7.10 -15.80
C SER A 247 -2.09 -7.81 -15.25
N SER A 248 -1.90 -8.85 -14.44
CA SER A 248 -3.01 -9.57 -13.80
C SER A 248 -3.71 -8.69 -12.77
N VAL A 249 -2.94 -7.98 -11.93
CA VAL A 249 -3.47 -7.05 -10.92
C VAL A 249 -4.23 -5.91 -11.59
N GLY A 250 -3.72 -5.34 -12.68
CA GLY A 250 -4.44 -4.31 -13.45
C GLY A 250 -5.83 -4.78 -13.90
N ARG A 251 -5.93 -5.99 -14.45
CA ARG A 251 -7.23 -6.57 -14.84
C ARG A 251 -8.16 -6.79 -13.65
N ASN A 252 -7.65 -7.25 -12.50
CA ASN A 252 -8.45 -7.46 -11.30
C ASN A 252 -8.96 -6.14 -10.71
N VAL A 253 -8.16 -5.09 -10.78
CA VAL A 253 -8.56 -3.72 -10.41
C VAL A 253 -9.69 -3.21 -11.31
N ASP A 254 -9.55 -3.34 -12.63
CA ASP A 254 -10.59 -2.94 -13.57
C ASP A 254 -11.90 -3.71 -13.31
N GLN A 255 -11.80 -5.01 -13.05
CA GLN A 255 -12.95 -5.84 -12.71
C GLN A 255 -13.60 -5.43 -11.39
N LEU A 256 -12.85 -4.96 -10.39
CA LEU A 256 -13.39 -4.43 -9.14
C LEU A 256 -14.18 -3.15 -9.40
N ILE A 257 -13.63 -2.22 -10.18
CA ILE A 257 -14.28 -0.95 -10.51
C ILE A 257 -15.59 -1.21 -11.27
N LEU A 258 -15.56 -2.07 -12.27
CA LEU A 258 -16.74 -2.51 -13.03
C LEU A 258 -17.77 -3.24 -12.15
N TYR A 259 -17.33 -4.00 -11.14
CA TYR A 259 -18.22 -4.68 -10.20
C TYR A 259 -19.13 -3.69 -9.43
N PHE A 260 -18.63 -2.48 -9.15
CA PHE A 260 -19.41 -1.40 -8.54
C PHE A 260 -20.15 -0.53 -9.57
N GLY A 261 -20.13 -0.89 -10.85
CA GLY A 261 -20.79 -0.13 -11.92
C GLY A 261 -20.10 1.18 -12.27
N GLU A 262 -18.83 1.34 -11.89
CA GLU A 262 -18.03 2.52 -12.22
C GLU A 262 -17.18 2.26 -13.47
N ASP A 263 -16.77 3.33 -14.15
CA ASP A 263 -15.92 3.28 -15.33
C ASP A 263 -14.43 3.35 -14.91
N PRO A 264 -13.60 2.33 -15.22
CA PRO A 264 -12.18 2.35 -14.87
C PRO A 264 -11.40 3.55 -15.44
N ALA A 265 -11.88 4.13 -16.54
CA ALA A 265 -11.25 5.33 -17.13
C ALA A 265 -11.54 6.62 -16.32
N ARG A 266 -12.56 6.61 -15.46
CA ARG A 266 -13.03 7.80 -14.72
C ARG A 266 -12.95 7.65 -13.21
N CYS A 267 -13.02 6.44 -12.71
CA CYS A 267 -12.99 6.13 -11.29
C CYS A 267 -11.69 5.39 -10.96
N PRO A 268 -10.72 6.03 -10.32
CA PRO A 268 -9.48 5.36 -9.93
C PRO A 268 -9.73 4.34 -8.80
N PHE A 269 -8.91 3.31 -8.76
CA PHE A 269 -8.93 2.27 -7.72
C PHE A 269 -8.90 2.87 -6.31
N GLU A 270 -8.07 3.87 -6.10
CA GLU A 270 -7.88 4.56 -4.83
C GLU A 270 -9.21 5.16 -4.32
N GLN A 271 -10.06 5.64 -5.21
CA GLN A 271 -11.38 6.18 -4.85
C GLN A 271 -12.31 5.07 -4.38
N VAL A 272 -12.34 3.93 -5.04
CA VAL A 272 -13.17 2.77 -4.64
C VAL A 272 -12.75 2.29 -3.26
N VAL A 273 -11.45 2.05 -3.09
CA VAL A 273 -10.89 1.52 -1.84
C VAL A 273 -11.06 2.51 -0.68
N SER A 274 -10.80 3.81 -0.89
CA SER A 274 -10.99 4.84 0.14
C SER A 274 -12.45 4.98 0.56
N THR A 275 -13.39 4.90 -0.39
CA THR A 275 -14.82 4.95 -0.10
C THR A 275 -15.25 3.76 0.77
N LEU A 276 -14.81 2.55 0.40
CA LEU A 276 -15.10 1.34 1.17
C LEU A 276 -14.45 1.35 2.56
N LEU A 277 -13.22 1.83 2.66
CA LEU A 277 -12.51 1.96 3.94
C LEU A 277 -13.24 2.94 4.87
N ASN A 278 -13.64 4.10 4.34
CA ASN A 278 -14.41 5.08 5.12
C ASN A 278 -15.77 4.51 5.53
N PHE A 279 -16.46 3.83 4.63
CA PHE A 279 -17.72 3.13 4.97
C PHE A 279 -17.50 2.10 6.10
N THR A 280 -16.48 1.26 6.00
CA THR A 280 -16.15 0.26 7.02
C THR A 280 -15.88 0.90 8.39
N ARG A 281 -15.13 1.99 8.41
CA ARG A 281 -14.83 2.74 9.65
C ARG A 281 -16.10 3.36 10.25
N MET A 282 -16.95 3.97 9.44
CA MET A 282 -18.22 4.56 9.89
C MET A 282 -19.20 3.47 10.39
N PHE A 283 -19.25 2.33 9.71
CA PHE A 283 -20.06 1.19 10.10
C PHE A 283 -19.63 0.65 11.47
N ASN A 284 -18.35 0.34 11.63
CA ASN A 284 -17.81 -0.19 12.88
C ASN A 284 -18.05 0.80 14.05
N LYS A 285 -17.87 2.09 13.81
CA LYS A 285 -18.14 3.15 14.79
C LYS A 285 -19.61 3.17 15.20
N ALA A 286 -20.53 3.19 14.24
CA ALA A 286 -21.98 3.22 14.51
C ALA A 286 -22.45 1.95 15.24
N HIS A 287 -21.91 0.80 14.87
CA HIS A 287 -22.20 -0.46 15.55
C HIS A 287 -21.72 -0.42 17.02
N GLU A 288 -20.51 0.04 17.27
CA GLU A 288 -19.97 0.18 18.63
C GLU A 288 -20.76 1.20 19.47
N GLU A 289 -21.18 2.32 18.88
CA GLU A 289 -22.04 3.31 19.52
C GLU A 289 -23.41 2.72 19.90
N ASN A 290 -24.02 1.95 19.01
CA ASN A 290 -25.28 1.23 19.29
C ASN A 290 -25.12 0.24 20.46
N ARG A 291 -24.03 -0.53 20.50
CA ARG A 291 -23.75 -1.48 21.57
C ARG A 291 -23.60 -0.77 22.92
N LYS A 292 -22.85 0.31 22.97
CA LYS A 292 -22.68 1.12 24.19
C LYS A 292 -24.02 1.71 24.68
N GLN A 293 -24.84 2.19 23.74
CA GLN A 293 -26.14 2.73 24.08
C GLN A 293 -27.06 1.65 24.69
N LEU A 294 -27.08 0.46 24.11
CA LEU A 294 -27.83 -0.68 24.61
C LEU A 294 -27.37 -1.08 26.02
N GLU A 295 -26.08 -1.18 26.24
CA GLU A 295 -25.51 -1.47 27.58
C GLU A 295 -25.92 -0.44 28.64
N LEU A 296 -25.93 0.85 28.27
CA LEU A 296 -26.38 1.92 29.16
C LEU A 296 -27.87 1.85 29.47
N GLU A 297 -28.72 1.50 28.49
CA GLU A 297 -30.16 1.32 28.67
C GLU A 297 -30.45 0.13 29.57
N MET A 298 -29.73 -0.98 29.39
CA MET A 298 -29.89 -2.18 30.25
C MET A 298 -29.49 -1.88 31.69
N LYS A 299 -28.41 -1.13 31.92
CA LYS A 299 -28.00 -0.73 33.28
C LYS A 299 -29.04 0.15 33.95
N LYS A 300 -29.59 1.15 33.24
CA LYS A 300 -30.64 2.03 33.76
C LYS A 300 -31.92 1.25 34.11
N THR A 301 -32.32 0.28 33.28
CA THR A 301 -33.48 -0.57 33.52
C THR A 301 -33.26 -1.43 34.77
N ALA A 302 -32.10 -2.08 34.88
CA ALA A 302 -31.76 -2.87 36.06
C ALA A 302 -31.70 -2.05 37.36
N GLU A 303 -31.19 -0.81 37.32
CA GLU A 303 -31.23 0.10 38.47
C GLU A 303 -32.63 0.55 38.86
N SER A 304 -33.50 0.80 37.85
CA SER A 304 -34.88 1.18 38.09
C SER A 304 -35.70 0.03 38.68
N GLU A 305 -35.47 -1.20 38.22
CA GLU A 305 -36.08 -2.42 38.77
C GLU A 305 -35.63 -2.67 40.21
N LYS A 306 -34.33 -2.52 40.52
CA LYS A 306 -33.82 -2.61 41.90
C LYS A 306 -34.50 -1.61 42.81
N LYS A 307 -34.62 -0.34 42.39
CA LYS A 307 -35.31 0.71 43.19
C LYS A 307 -36.79 0.42 43.40
N LYS A 308 -37.49 -0.17 42.39
CA LYS A 308 -38.90 -0.62 42.56
C LYS A 308 -39.00 -1.75 43.57
N CYS A 309 -38.18 -2.79 43.47
CA CYS A 309 -38.14 -3.88 44.44
C CYS A 309 -37.83 -3.43 45.86
N GLU A 310 -36.94 -2.43 46.07
CA GLU A 310 -36.65 -1.85 47.38
C GLU A 310 -37.82 -1.05 47.90
N SER A 311 -38.54 -0.27 47.08
CA SER A 311 -39.70 0.51 47.48
C SER A 311 -40.91 -0.40 47.82
N GLU A 312 -41.10 -1.54 47.15
CA GLU A 312 -42.11 -2.52 47.48
C GLU A 312 -41.84 -3.31 48.77
N ARG A 313 -40.56 -3.45 49.16
CA ARG A 313 -40.18 -4.06 50.45
C ARG A 313 -40.41 -3.17 51.66
N ILE A 314 -40.57 -1.85 51.50
CA ILE A 314 -40.71 -0.83 52.56
C ILE A 314 -42.19 -0.49 52.87
N LEU A 315 -43.19 -1.12 52.19
CA LEU A 315 -44.57 -0.94 52.55
C LEU A 315 -44.88 -1.71 53.88
N PRO A 316 -45.19 -1.04 55.00
CA PRO A 316 -45.51 -1.73 56.26
C PRO A 316 -46.88 -2.43 56.10
N THR A 317 -46.92 -3.68 56.47
CA THR A 317 -48.18 -4.44 56.68
C THR A 317 -48.96 -3.70 57.77
N ALA A 318 -49.97 -2.92 57.39
CA ALA A 318 -50.91 -2.35 58.31
C ALA A 318 -51.67 -3.49 59.03
N ILE A 319 -51.32 -3.71 60.28
CA ILE A 319 -51.99 -4.64 61.19
C ILE A 319 -53.45 -4.21 61.34
N ARG A 320 -54.37 -4.99 60.80
CA ARG A 320 -55.77 -4.94 61.15
C ARG A 320 -55.95 -5.48 62.59
N THR A 321 -55.90 -4.59 63.56
CA THR A 321 -56.45 -4.90 64.90
C THR A 321 -57.99 -4.81 64.82
N GLY A 322 -58.64 -5.98 64.79
CA GLY A 322 -60.05 -6.06 65.00
C GLY A 322 -60.38 -5.67 66.44
N ASN A 323 -61.31 -4.78 66.60
CA ASN A 323 -61.96 -4.60 67.88
C ASN A 323 -63.31 -5.32 67.81
N VAL A 324 -63.43 -6.33 68.68
CA VAL A 324 -64.67 -6.95 69.08
C VAL A 324 -65.33 -6.08 70.17
N LYS A 325 -66.51 -5.59 69.89
CA LYS A 325 -67.63 -5.57 70.82
C LYS A 325 -68.88 -5.29 70.05
#